data_e169ef91fe107bbef70bea9e988b233b
#
_entry.id   e169ef91fe107bbef70bea9e988b233b
#
_cell.length_a   1.000
_cell.length_b   1.000
_cell.length_c   1.000
_cell.angle_alpha   90.00
_cell.angle_beta   90.00
_cell.angle_gamma   90.00
#
_symmetry.space_group_name_H-M   'P 1'
#
loop_
_entity.id
_entity.type
_entity.pdbx_description
1 polymer ?
#
loop_
_entity_poly.entity_id
_entity_poly.type
_entity_poly.pdbx_seq_one_letter_code
_entity_poly.pdbx_strand_id
1 'polypeptide(L)'
;GNSDIDKSIKLAGGLNVFGSSSDETITASWETVISKNPDIILQAKADDILGWEAFPSSNTLAAQQVLDEIMSRTGGSAVSAIKNENVWIVFRKMLYGPGSVVGTTYMAKLLHPDANLDADGVYKEYLDLLGVKYPEDRTFVFPELARAS
;
A
#
# COMPACT_ATOMS: atom_id res chain seq x y z
N GLY A 1 -14.11 -10.70 5.47
CA GLY A 1 -12.99 -11.35 4.81
C GLY A 1 -12.10 -12.10 5.78
N ASN A 2 -11.58 -13.23 5.33
CA ASN A 2 -10.65 -14.07 6.11
C ASN A 2 -9.24 -14.09 5.49
N SER A 3 -8.99 -13.30 4.44
CA SER A 3 -7.66 -13.23 3.81
C SER A 3 -6.64 -12.61 4.77
N ASP A 4 -5.37 -12.91 4.57
CA ASP A 4 -4.30 -12.33 5.39
C ASP A 4 -4.22 -10.81 5.23
N ILE A 5 -4.53 -10.30 4.04
CA ILE A 5 -4.64 -8.85 3.80
C ILE A 5 -5.78 -8.23 4.60
N ASP A 6 -6.96 -8.88 4.68
CA ASP A 6 -8.06 -8.38 5.50
C ASP A 6 -7.69 -8.31 6.99
N LYS A 7 -6.98 -9.33 7.48
CA LYS A 7 -6.45 -9.32 8.86
C LYS A 7 -5.45 -8.18 9.07
N SER A 8 -4.52 -7.98 8.12
CA SER A 8 -3.54 -6.89 8.18
C SER A 8 -4.21 -5.50 8.16
N ILE A 9 -5.24 -5.29 7.33
CA ILE A 9 -6.02 -4.05 7.31
C ILE A 9 -6.68 -3.80 8.68
N LYS A 10 -7.29 -4.84 9.29
CA LYS A 10 -7.90 -4.73 10.62
C LYS A 10 -6.89 -4.44 11.71
N LEU A 11 -5.73 -5.11 11.69
CA LEU A 11 -4.64 -4.86 12.63
C LEU A 11 -4.08 -3.45 12.49
N ALA A 12 -4.04 -2.93 11.27
CA ALA A 12 -3.67 -1.55 10.99
C ALA A 12 -4.74 -0.52 11.39
N GLY A 13 -5.87 -0.94 11.96
CA GLY A 13 -6.98 -0.06 12.36
C GLY A 13 -7.91 0.34 11.23
N GLY A 14 -7.83 -0.31 10.07
CA GLY A 14 -8.67 -0.05 8.90
C GLY A 14 -9.88 -0.97 8.79
N LEU A 15 -10.76 -0.63 7.86
CA LEU A 15 -11.91 -1.43 7.47
C LEU A 15 -11.82 -1.77 5.98
N ASN A 16 -11.77 -3.06 5.66
CA ASN A 16 -11.82 -3.50 4.28
C ASN A 16 -13.25 -3.36 3.73
N VAL A 17 -13.44 -2.50 2.73
CA VAL A 17 -14.76 -2.24 2.11
C VAL A 17 -15.38 -3.49 1.45
N PHE A 18 -14.57 -4.53 1.20
CA PHE A 18 -14.97 -5.86 0.72
C PHE A 18 -14.94 -6.94 1.80
N GLY A 19 -14.70 -6.58 3.05
CA GLY A 19 -14.47 -7.51 4.16
C GLY A 19 -15.66 -8.43 4.51
N SER A 20 -16.86 -8.20 3.95
CA SER A 20 -18.03 -9.07 4.11
C SER A 20 -17.99 -10.32 3.22
N SER A 21 -17.11 -10.38 2.21
CA SER A 21 -16.96 -11.57 1.36
C SER A 21 -16.22 -12.68 2.10
N SER A 22 -16.65 -13.92 1.84
CA SER A 22 -15.91 -15.12 2.27
C SER A 22 -14.73 -15.44 1.37
N ASP A 23 -14.68 -14.87 0.18
CA ASP A 23 -13.66 -15.16 -0.82
C ASP A 23 -12.34 -14.48 -0.45
N GLU A 24 -11.23 -15.18 -0.66
CA GLU A 24 -9.89 -14.65 -0.42
C GLU A 24 -9.52 -13.56 -1.43
N THR A 25 -10.04 -13.69 -2.65
CA THR A 25 -9.84 -12.74 -3.75
C THR A 25 -11.17 -12.37 -4.36
N ILE A 26 -11.44 -11.09 -4.50
CA ILE A 26 -12.64 -10.56 -5.10
C ILE A 26 -12.25 -9.81 -6.37
N THR A 27 -12.88 -10.16 -7.50
CA THR A 27 -12.82 -9.33 -8.71
C THR A 27 -13.91 -8.28 -8.63
N ALA A 28 -13.52 -7.04 -8.40
CA ALA A 28 -14.45 -5.91 -8.35
C ALA A 28 -14.32 -5.06 -9.62
N SER A 29 -15.45 -4.65 -10.20
CA SER A 29 -15.45 -3.63 -11.25
C SER A 29 -15.15 -2.26 -10.68
N TRP A 30 -14.74 -1.33 -11.54
CA TRP A 30 -14.50 0.05 -11.12
C TRP A 30 -15.77 0.74 -10.58
N GLU A 31 -16.93 0.43 -11.15
CA GLU A 31 -18.23 0.90 -10.67
C GLU A 31 -18.51 0.40 -9.25
N THR A 32 -18.09 -0.82 -8.92
CA THR A 32 -18.21 -1.34 -7.55
C THR A 32 -17.30 -0.55 -6.59
N VAL A 33 -16.08 -0.19 -6.99
CA VAL A 33 -15.19 0.66 -6.20
C VAL A 33 -15.82 2.03 -5.95
N ILE A 34 -16.39 2.66 -7.00
CA ILE A 34 -17.10 3.93 -6.88
C ILE A 34 -18.26 3.81 -5.88
N SER A 35 -19.07 2.76 -6.00
CA SER A 35 -20.20 2.51 -5.09
C SER A 35 -19.80 2.29 -3.64
N LYS A 36 -18.65 1.65 -3.39
CA LYS A 36 -18.09 1.44 -2.04
C LYS A 36 -17.43 2.69 -1.47
N ASN A 37 -17.04 3.61 -2.32
CA ASN A 37 -16.44 4.89 -1.97
C ASN A 37 -15.35 4.81 -0.88
N PRO A 38 -14.24 4.08 -1.11
CA PRO A 38 -13.20 3.93 -0.12
C PRO A 38 -12.49 5.27 0.19
N ASP A 39 -12.03 5.42 1.44
CA ASP A 39 -11.24 6.57 1.88
C ASP A 39 -9.76 6.45 1.49
N ILE A 40 -9.30 5.22 1.21
CA ILE A 40 -7.94 4.93 0.78
C ILE A 40 -7.94 3.80 -0.26
N ILE A 41 -7.06 3.91 -1.26
CA ILE A 41 -6.78 2.86 -2.24
C ILE A 41 -5.31 2.47 -2.13
N LEU A 42 -5.05 1.17 -1.91
CA LEU A 42 -3.72 0.59 -1.93
C LEU A 42 -3.59 -0.33 -3.14
N GLN A 43 -2.78 0.06 -4.11
CA GLN A 43 -2.50 -0.74 -5.29
C GLN A 43 -1.21 -1.53 -5.12
N ALA A 44 -1.31 -2.83 -4.90
CA ALA A 44 -0.14 -3.70 -4.82
C ALA A 44 0.52 -3.90 -6.19
N LYS A 45 1.83 -3.70 -6.29
CA LYS A 45 2.63 -3.89 -7.50
C LYS A 45 3.85 -4.77 -7.25
N ALA A 46 4.36 -5.37 -8.32
CA ALA A 46 5.50 -6.27 -8.31
C ALA A 46 6.86 -5.54 -8.36
N ASP A 47 7.93 -6.31 -8.34
CA ASP A 47 9.33 -5.86 -8.22
C ASP A 47 9.82 -4.95 -9.35
N ASP A 48 9.18 -5.00 -10.51
CA ASP A 48 9.51 -4.14 -11.66
C ASP A 48 9.00 -2.69 -11.51
N ILE A 49 8.03 -2.47 -10.61
CA ILE A 49 7.45 -1.16 -10.33
C ILE A 49 8.00 -0.58 -9.04
N LEU A 50 8.03 -1.37 -7.97
CA LEU A 50 8.53 -1.00 -6.63
C LEU A 50 9.32 -2.17 -6.03
N GLY A 51 10.22 -1.86 -5.10
CA GLY A 51 10.89 -2.86 -4.29
C GLY A 51 12.29 -3.19 -4.79
N TRP A 52 12.72 -4.44 -4.57
CA TRP A 52 14.12 -4.86 -4.68
C TRP A 52 14.72 -4.78 -6.08
N GLU A 53 13.95 -5.14 -7.11
CA GLU A 53 14.40 -5.23 -8.49
C GLU A 53 14.00 -4.00 -9.33
N ALA A 54 13.20 -3.09 -8.72
CA ALA A 54 12.83 -1.84 -9.37
C ALA A 54 14.04 -0.92 -9.56
N PHE A 55 13.86 0.07 -10.42
CA PHE A 55 14.86 1.13 -10.60
C PHE A 55 15.10 1.88 -9.26
N PRO A 56 16.29 2.53 -9.11
CA PRO A 56 16.56 3.37 -7.95
C PRO A 56 15.42 4.35 -7.66
N SER A 57 15.28 4.74 -6.39
CA SER A 57 14.21 5.65 -5.92
C SER A 57 14.15 6.99 -6.66
N SER A 58 15.23 7.39 -7.32
CA SER A 58 15.27 8.55 -8.22
C SER A 58 14.46 8.36 -9.53
N ASN A 59 14.05 7.13 -9.85
CA ASN A 59 13.27 6.81 -11.05
C ASN A 59 11.96 6.11 -10.65
N THR A 60 10.97 6.91 -10.24
CA THR A 60 9.63 6.45 -9.87
C THR A 60 8.62 6.55 -11.01
N LEU A 61 9.08 6.72 -12.26
CA LEU A 61 8.20 6.95 -13.42
C LEU A 61 7.12 5.86 -13.57
N ALA A 62 7.50 4.60 -13.43
CA ALA A 62 6.55 3.49 -13.56
C ALA A 62 5.48 3.51 -12.44
N ALA A 63 5.86 3.83 -11.22
CA ALA A 63 4.91 3.99 -10.10
C ALA A 63 3.99 5.20 -10.32
N GLN A 64 4.54 6.31 -10.83
CA GLN A 64 3.76 7.50 -11.16
C GLN A 64 2.72 7.19 -12.25
N GLN A 65 3.09 6.46 -13.30
CA GLN A 65 2.15 6.06 -14.36
C GLN A 65 0.98 5.22 -13.80
N VAL A 66 1.24 4.30 -12.88
CA VAL A 66 0.20 3.51 -12.22
C VAL A 66 -0.73 4.41 -11.39
N LEU A 67 -0.15 5.36 -10.65
CA LEU A 67 -0.93 6.32 -9.87
C LEU A 67 -1.81 7.18 -10.78
N ASP A 68 -1.25 7.74 -11.84
CA ASP A 68 -1.96 8.58 -12.79
C ASP A 68 -3.12 7.83 -13.48
N GLU A 69 -2.91 6.54 -13.80
CA GLU A 69 -3.96 5.68 -14.35
C GLU A 69 -5.14 5.55 -13.38
N ILE A 70 -4.89 5.35 -12.09
CA ILE A 70 -5.96 5.23 -11.09
C ILE A 70 -6.64 6.58 -10.90
N MET A 71 -5.88 7.66 -10.76
CA MET A 71 -6.38 9.01 -10.51
C MET A 71 -7.24 9.55 -11.65
N SER A 72 -6.95 9.15 -12.90
CA SER A 72 -7.66 9.60 -14.10
C SER A 72 -8.87 8.75 -14.51
N ARG A 73 -9.18 7.69 -13.77
CA ARG A 73 -10.29 6.78 -14.11
C ARG A 73 -11.63 7.52 -14.15
N THR A 74 -12.43 7.24 -15.18
CA THR A 74 -13.78 7.81 -15.36
C THR A 74 -14.64 7.60 -14.11
N GLY A 75 -15.24 8.68 -13.61
CA GLY A 75 -16.04 8.66 -12.38
C GLY A 75 -15.20 8.65 -11.09
N GLY A 76 -13.87 8.58 -11.19
CA GLY A 76 -12.97 8.52 -10.04
C GLY A 76 -13.06 9.77 -9.14
N SER A 77 -13.34 10.94 -9.70
CA SER A 77 -13.51 12.19 -8.93
C SER A 77 -14.62 12.13 -7.87
N ALA A 78 -15.52 11.15 -7.94
CA ALA A 78 -16.54 10.89 -6.92
C ALA A 78 -16.03 10.04 -5.75
N VAL A 79 -14.88 9.35 -5.90
CA VAL A 79 -14.31 8.46 -4.88
C VAL A 79 -13.50 9.28 -3.89
N SER A 80 -13.78 9.11 -2.58
CA SER A 80 -13.11 9.84 -1.49
C SER A 80 -11.59 9.71 -1.54
N ALA A 81 -11.07 8.52 -1.80
CA ALA A 81 -9.62 8.29 -1.90
C ALA A 81 -8.98 9.12 -3.02
N ILE A 82 -9.61 9.22 -4.19
CA ILE A 82 -9.10 10.01 -5.32
C ILE A 82 -9.21 11.50 -5.04
N LYS A 83 -10.39 11.94 -4.55
CA LYS A 83 -10.64 13.35 -4.22
C LYS A 83 -9.65 13.90 -3.19
N ASN A 84 -9.25 13.06 -2.24
CA ASN A 84 -8.33 13.44 -1.16
C ASN A 84 -6.87 13.04 -1.43
N GLU A 85 -6.55 12.61 -2.66
CA GLU A 85 -5.20 12.15 -3.07
C GLU A 85 -4.66 11.01 -2.18
N ASN A 86 -5.55 10.17 -1.65
CA ASN A 86 -5.23 9.09 -0.74
C ASN A 86 -5.15 7.73 -1.48
N VAL A 87 -4.34 7.72 -2.54
CA VAL A 87 -4.07 6.55 -3.39
C VAL A 87 -2.59 6.22 -3.33
N TRP A 88 -2.26 4.97 -3.02
CA TRP A 88 -0.89 4.53 -2.78
C TRP A 88 -0.55 3.30 -3.57
N ILE A 89 0.65 3.27 -4.13
CA ILE A 89 1.22 2.09 -4.77
C ILE A 89 2.14 1.44 -3.75
N VAL A 90 1.94 0.17 -3.46
CA VAL A 90 2.69 -0.55 -2.42
C VAL A 90 3.36 -1.79 -2.99
N PHE A 91 4.55 -2.08 -2.50
CA PHE A 91 5.31 -3.26 -2.89
C PHE A 91 4.61 -4.53 -2.40
N ARG A 92 4.19 -5.37 -3.35
CA ARG A 92 3.32 -6.51 -3.07
C ARG A 92 3.89 -7.50 -2.05
N LYS A 93 5.20 -7.79 -2.10
CA LYS A 93 5.80 -8.82 -1.23
C LYS A 93 5.77 -8.45 0.26
N MET A 94 5.65 -7.16 0.62
CA MET A 94 5.46 -6.76 2.03
C MET A 94 4.10 -7.15 2.61
N LEU A 95 3.13 -7.47 1.76
CA LEU A 95 1.75 -7.70 2.20
C LEU A 95 1.48 -9.15 2.59
N TYR A 96 2.42 -10.06 2.34
CA TYR A 96 2.24 -11.50 2.49
C TYR A 96 3.35 -12.16 3.30
N GLY A 97 3.03 -13.30 3.90
CA GLY A 97 3.98 -14.15 4.62
C GLY A 97 4.62 -13.44 5.82
N PRO A 98 5.85 -13.81 6.19
CA PRO A 98 6.55 -13.20 7.34
C PRO A 98 6.77 -11.70 7.20
N GLY A 99 6.86 -11.17 5.97
CA GLY A 99 6.97 -9.74 5.69
C GLY A 99 5.70 -8.94 5.95
N SER A 100 4.57 -9.58 6.22
CA SER A 100 3.28 -8.91 6.44
C SER A 100 3.29 -7.95 7.66
N VAL A 101 4.18 -8.14 8.62
CA VAL A 101 4.37 -7.20 9.73
C VAL A 101 4.80 -5.82 9.21
N VAL A 102 5.71 -5.80 8.23
CA VAL A 102 6.17 -4.57 7.58
C VAL A 102 5.02 -3.90 6.82
N GLY A 103 4.34 -4.67 5.96
CA GLY A 103 3.18 -4.17 5.20
C GLY A 103 2.05 -3.66 6.10
N THR A 104 1.78 -4.33 7.23
CA THR A 104 0.79 -3.88 8.23
C THR A 104 1.20 -2.55 8.85
N THR A 105 2.49 -2.35 9.15
CA THR A 105 2.99 -1.08 9.70
C THR A 105 2.87 0.05 8.69
N TYR A 106 3.21 -0.19 7.41
CA TYR A 106 2.96 0.81 6.37
C TYR A 106 1.47 1.13 6.22
N MET A 107 0.59 0.13 6.21
CA MET A 107 -0.86 0.36 6.17
C MET A 107 -1.33 1.19 7.37
N ALA A 108 -0.85 0.89 8.58
CA ALA A 108 -1.19 1.65 9.77
C ALA A 108 -0.73 3.12 9.65
N LYS A 109 0.47 3.37 9.13
CA LYS A 109 0.97 4.74 8.88
C LYS A 109 0.12 5.50 7.87
N LEU A 110 -0.35 4.82 6.80
CA LEU A 110 -1.21 5.41 5.78
C LEU A 110 -2.62 5.72 6.31
N LEU A 111 -3.16 4.84 7.16
CA LEU A 111 -4.48 5.00 7.75
C LEU A 111 -4.49 6.03 8.91
N HIS A 112 -3.37 6.17 9.59
CA HIS A 112 -3.20 7.04 10.75
C HIS A 112 -1.97 7.96 10.57
N PRO A 113 -2.00 8.92 9.64
CA PRO A 113 -0.83 9.74 9.30
C PRO A 113 -0.30 10.56 10.50
N ASP A 114 -1.16 10.88 11.47
CA ASP A 114 -0.78 11.58 12.69
C ASP A 114 -0.09 10.67 13.73
N ALA A 115 -0.17 9.36 13.56
CA ALA A 115 0.57 8.42 14.41
C ALA A 115 2.06 8.44 14.02
N ASN A 116 2.93 8.62 15.02
CA ASN A 116 4.38 8.64 14.81
C ASN A 116 4.92 7.21 14.61
N LEU A 117 4.52 6.56 13.51
CA LEU A 117 4.96 5.23 13.14
C LEU A 117 6.17 5.31 12.20
N ASP A 118 7.26 4.65 12.58
CA ASP A 118 8.46 4.50 11.77
C ASP A 118 8.41 3.18 10.98
N ALA A 119 7.66 3.18 9.87
CA ALA A 119 7.51 1.98 9.04
C ALA A 119 8.83 1.57 8.36
N ASP A 120 9.67 2.53 7.98
CA ASP A 120 10.99 2.26 7.41
C ASP A 120 11.91 1.64 8.46
N GLY A 121 11.87 2.12 9.70
CA GLY A 121 12.61 1.54 10.82
C GLY A 121 12.21 0.11 11.11
N VAL A 122 10.91 -0.19 11.13
CA VAL A 122 10.40 -1.56 11.28
C VAL A 122 10.88 -2.46 10.13
N TYR A 123 10.92 -1.95 8.90
CA TYR A 123 11.43 -2.73 7.78
C TYR A 123 12.93 -2.98 7.88
N LYS A 124 13.72 -1.99 8.29
CA LYS A 124 15.16 -2.14 8.56
C LYS A 124 15.41 -3.21 9.62
N GLU A 125 14.71 -3.13 10.75
CA GLU A 125 14.82 -4.12 11.83
C GLU A 125 14.47 -5.53 11.35
N TYR A 126 13.38 -5.68 10.60
CA TYR A 126 12.99 -6.96 10.00
C TYR A 126 14.07 -7.53 9.09
N LEU A 127 14.68 -6.72 8.24
CA LEU A 127 15.75 -7.15 7.34
C LEU A 127 17.03 -7.48 8.09
N ASP A 128 17.37 -6.72 9.12
CA ASP A 128 18.54 -6.99 9.99
C ASP A 128 18.42 -8.36 10.66
N LEU A 129 17.24 -8.75 11.12
CA LEU A 129 16.97 -10.08 11.67
C LEU A 129 17.21 -11.20 10.64
N LEU A 130 17.03 -10.90 9.36
CA LEU A 130 17.30 -11.83 8.25
C LEU A 130 18.75 -11.77 7.74
N GLY A 131 19.58 -10.89 8.28
CA GLY A 131 20.95 -10.65 7.80
C GLY A 131 20.99 -9.95 6.44
N VAL A 132 19.95 -9.21 6.07
CA VAL A 132 19.80 -8.52 4.78
C VAL A 132 19.90 -7.02 5.00
N LYS A 133 20.76 -6.35 4.23
CA LYS A 133 20.89 -4.89 4.31
C LYS A 133 19.68 -4.21 3.64
N TYR A 134 19.11 -3.21 4.33
CA TYR A 134 18.05 -2.37 3.76
C TYR A 134 18.57 -1.58 2.55
N PRO A 135 17.86 -1.60 1.41
CA PRO A 135 18.27 -0.88 0.21
C PRO A 135 17.79 0.57 0.27
N GLU A 136 18.68 1.47 0.69
CA GLU A 136 18.38 2.91 0.86
C GLU A 136 17.99 3.62 -0.46
N ASP A 137 18.30 3.00 -1.61
CA ASP A 137 18.01 3.52 -2.94
C ASP A 137 16.78 2.89 -3.59
N ARG A 138 15.89 2.30 -2.80
CA ARG A 138 14.66 1.67 -3.28
C ARG A 138 13.42 2.28 -2.65
N THR A 139 12.33 2.28 -3.41
CA THR A 139 11.01 2.74 -2.98
C THR A 139 10.08 1.53 -2.80
N PHE A 140 9.44 1.44 -1.66
CA PHE A 140 8.50 0.35 -1.33
C PHE A 140 7.05 0.82 -1.23
N VAL A 141 6.85 2.11 -1.04
CA VAL A 141 5.54 2.78 -1.04
C VAL A 141 5.65 4.08 -1.82
N PHE A 142 4.72 4.32 -2.73
CA PHE A 142 4.70 5.52 -3.56
C PHE A 142 3.28 6.14 -3.56
N PRO A 143 3.13 7.47 -3.48
CA PRO A 143 4.18 8.48 -3.27
C PRO A 143 5.01 8.26 -2.01
N GLU A 144 6.19 8.88 -1.93
CA GLU A 144 7.04 8.73 -0.73
C GLU A 144 6.32 9.29 0.50
N LEU A 145 6.31 8.49 1.57
CA LEU A 145 5.80 8.92 2.86
C LEU A 145 6.76 9.92 3.50
N ALA A 146 6.22 10.96 4.15
CA ALA A 146 7.02 11.82 4.99
C ALA A 146 7.74 10.96 6.04
N ARG A 147 9.09 11.07 6.10
CA ARG A 147 9.88 10.36 7.09
C ARG A 147 9.45 10.79 8.48
N ALA A 148 9.35 9.83 9.42
CA ALA A 148 9.13 10.13 10.82
C ALA A 148 10.28 11.04 11.31
N SER A 149 9.92 12.17 11.88
CA SER A 149 10.88 13.14 12.44
C SER A 149 11.44 12.64 13.77
#